data_aebb40164f1a35cdea9440dc138416de
#
_entry.id   aebb40164f1a35cdea9440dc138416de
#
_cell.length_a   1.000
_cell.length_b   1.000
_cell.length_c   1.000
_cell.angle_alpha   90.00
_cell.angle_beta   90.00
_cell.angle_gamma   90.00
#
_symmetry.space_group_name_H-M   'P 1'
#
loop_
_entity.id
_entity.type
_entity.pdbx_description
1 polymer ?
#
loop_
_entity_poly.entity_id
_entity_poly.type
_entity_poly.pdbx_seq_one_letter_code
_entity_poly.pdbx_strand_id
1 'polypeptide(L)'
;MTSHIKFTHTVTERFLRYVVIDTQSDPASPTCPSTAKQKDLGALLAHELQAMGIADAHLDEHGYVYATIPANTDKRVPVICFCSHMDTSPDCTGKDVKPQIVRNYRGGDIVLSADPSQIIRAAEYPALADQLGNDIITTDGTTLLGADNKAGLAEIMDAAHFLIQNPQIRHGTIRILFTPDEEIGRGVDKADLKKLAADFAYTIDGETAGNIEDETFSADAVTITIEGVSTHPGFAKGKMEHAIKIAAAIVDRLPKDTCSPETTEGKQGFLHPIGITGALETATLGFIVRDFTDEGLKEKERLLESIVQAVMKDFPRSSYRLEIKQQYRNMKQVIDRHPQLIDNAMEAIRRTGLEPVRSSIRGGTDGSRLSFMGLPCPNIFAGEHAFHSRLEWVSVQDMEKATQTIVHLAMIWEERA
;
A
#
# COMPACT_ATOMS: atom_id res chain seq x y z
N MET A 1 6.63 37.10 -5.72
CA MET A 1 5.87 37.32 -4.46
C MET A 1 4.97 36.10 -4.31
N THR A 2 5.38 35.13 -3.49
CA THR A 2 4.53 34.01 -3.14
C THR A 2 3.43 34.54 -2.23
N SER A 3 2.24 34.79 -2.80
CA SER A 3 1.04 35.03 -2.00
C SER A 3 0.88 33.83 -1.07
N HIS A 4 0.86 34.04 0.25
CA HIS A 4 0.55 32.97 1.19
C HIS A 4 -0.83 32.42 0.86
N ILE A 5 -0.88 31.19 0.34
CA ILE A 5 -2.12 30.45 0.10
C ILE A 5 -2.73 30.19 1.47
N LYS A 6 -3.95 30.64 1.69
CA LYS A 6 -4.70 30.30 2.90
C LYS A 6 -5.51 29.04 2.62
N PHE A 7 -5.05 27.93 3.15
CA PHE A 7 -5.77 26.66 3.05
C PHE A 7 -7.00 26.64 3.97
N THR A 8 -8.03 25.98 3.48
CA THR A 8 -9.20 25.56 4.26
C THR A 8 -9.40 24.07 3.97
N HIS A 9 -9.54 23.27 5.01
CA HIS A 9 -9.56 21.83 4.88
C HIS A 9 -10.92 21.23 5.20
N THR A 10 -11.29 20.20 4.46
CA THR A 10 -12.43 19.32 4.70
C THR A 10 -11.97 17.86 4.89
N VAL A 11 -10.66 17.64 4.92
CA VAL A 11 -10.04 16.30 4.91
C VAL A 11 -10.50 15.45 6.09
N THR A 12 -10.55 15.99 7.29
CA THR A 12 -11.00 15.28 8.50
C THR A 12 -12.44 14.80 8.39
N GLU A 13 -13.35 15.67 7.93
CA GLU A 13 -14.77 15.34 7.79
C GLU A 13 -14.96 14.24 6.71
N ARG A 14 -14.23 14.32 5.61
CA ARG A 14 -14.20 13.31 4.55
C ARG A 14 -13.68 11.99 5.07
N PHE A 15 -12.52 11.99 5.71
CA PHE A 15 -11.91 10.82 6.29
C PHE A 15 -12.87 10.09 7.26
N LEU A 16 -13.44 10.80 8.22
CA LEU A 16 -14.40 10.24 9.19
C LEU A 16 -15.63 9.63 8.52
N ARG A 17 -16.05 10.18 7.38
CA ARG A 17 -17.17 9.64 6.58
C ARG A 17 -16.79 8.40 5.79
N TYR A 18 -15.53 8.31 5.31
CA TYR A 18 -15.09 7.21 4.48
C TYR A 18 -14.72 5.97 5.29
N VAL A 19 -14.08 6.13 6.46
CA VAL A 19 -13.63 5.00 7.29
C VAL A 19 -14.76 4.13 7.83
N VAL A 20 -15.96 4.66 7.98
CA VAL A 20 -17.12 3.89 8.46
C VAL A 20 -17.75 2.99 7.39
N ILE A 21 -17.34 3.13 6.12
CA ILE A 21 -17.79 2.27 5.02
C ILE A 21 -16.88 1.05 4.96
N ASP A 22 -17.45 -0.13 5.12
CA ASP A 22 -16.69 -1.38 5.02
C ASP A 22 -16.29 -1.66 3.57
N THR A 23 -14.99 -1.71 3.31
CA THR A 23 -14.41 -1.93 1.98
C THR A 23 -13.36 -3.04 1.96
N GLN A 24 -13.35 -3.89 2.99
CA GLN A 24 -12.36 -4.96 3.12
C GLN A 24 -12.31 -5.85 1.88
N SER A 25 -11.12 -6.07 1.34
CA SER A 25 -10.84 -6.97 0.23
C SER A 25 -10.84 -8.44 0.65
N ASP A 26 -10.94 -9.35 -0.34
CA ASP A 26 -10.95 -10.80 -0.12
C ASP A 26 -9.97 -11.50 -1.08
N PRO A 27 -8.80 -11.98 -0.59
CA PRO A 27 -7.81 -12.64 -1.44
C PRO A 27 -8.30 -13.96 -2.05
N ALA A 28 -9.34 -14.59 -1.49
CA ALA A 28 -9.92 -15.83 -2.02
C ALA A 28 -10.92 -15.58 -3.16
N SER A 29 -11.42 -14.36 -3.31
CA SER A 29 -12.37 -14.02 -4.38
C SER A 29 -11.69 -13.92 -5.74
N PRO A 30 -12.24 -14.49 -6.81
CA PRO A 30 -11.73 -14.33 -8.18
C PRO A 30 -12.24 -13.07 -8.90
N THR A 31 -13.13 -12.30 -8.28
CA THR A 31 -13.76 -11.12 -8.92
C THR A 31 -12.91 -9.87 -8.80
N CYS A 32 -13.24 -8.84 -9.57
CA CYS A 32 -12.70 -7.48 -9.47
C CYS A 32 -13.87 -6.47 -9.46
N PRO A 33 -14.07 -5.71 -8.36
CA PRO A 33 -13.35 -5.84 -7.11
C PRO A 33 -13.60 -7.20 -6.43
N SER A 34 -12.71 -7.57 -5.53
CA SER A 34 -12.79 -8.85 -4.79
C SER A 34 -14.03 -8.91 -3.89
N THR A 35 -14.50 -7.75 -3.42
CA THR A 35 -15.75 -7.59 -2.67
C THR A 35 -16.59 -6.47 -3.26
N ALA A 36 -17.89 -6.71 -3.43
CA ALA A 36 -18.80 -5.72 -4.01
C ALA A 36 -18.94 -4.45 -3.15
N LYS A 37 -18.75 -4.55 -1.84
CA LYS A 37 -18.85 -3.44 -0.88
C LYS A 37 -17.84 -2.30 -1.12
N GLN A 38 -16.72 -2.56 -1.79
CA GLN A 38 -15.77 -1.52 -2.21
C GLN A 38 -16.43 -0.49 -3.15
N LYS A 39 -17.40 -0.93 -3.96
CA LYS A 39 -18.16 -0.04 -4.85
C LYS A 39 -19.04 0.96 -4.12
N ASP A 40 -19.42 0.69 -2.87
CA ASP A 40 -20.22 1.62 -2.08
C ASP A 40 -19.43 2.91 -1.79
N LEU A 41 -18.15 2.77 -1.41
CA LEU A 41 -17.26 3.91 -1.26
C LEU A 41 -16.95 4.55 -2.62
N GLY A 42 -16.66 3.76 -3.65
CA GLY A 42 -16.40 4.26 -5.01
C GLY A 42 -17.56 5.09 -5.56
N ALA A 43 -18.80 4.66 -5.34
CA ALA A 43 -20.00 5.42 -5.75
C ALA A 43 -20.14 6.75 -4.99
N LEU A 44 -19.84 6.76 -3.69
CA LEU A 44 -19.82 7.98 -2.88
C LEU A 44 -18.77 8.97 -3.40
N LEU A 45 -17.53 8.49 -3.64
CA LEU A 45 -16.43 9.34 -4.13
C LEU A 45 -16.75 9.93 -5.50
N ALA A 46 -17.26 9.13 -6.44
CA ALA A 46 -17.68 9.60 -7.76
C ALA A 46 -18.81 10.66 -7.64
N HIS A 47 -19.79 10.44 -6.78
CA HIS A 47 -20.87 11.38 -6.53
C HIS A 47 -20.36 12.71 -5.93
N GLU A 48 -19.44 12.65 -4.95
CA GLU A 48 -18.85 13.85 -4.35
C GLU A 48 -18.04 14.66 -5.38
N LEU A 49 -17.25 13.99 -6.23
CA LEU A 49 -16.50 14.65 -7.31
C LEU A 49 -17.45 15.34 -8.31
N GLN A 50 -18.55 14.67 -8.68
CA GLN A 50 -19.58 15.28 -9.53
C GLN A 50 -20.22 16.50 -8.86
N ALA A 51 -20.50 16.42 -7.56
CA ALA A 51 -21.06 17.55 -6.78
C ALA A 51 -20.10 18.74 -6.68
N MET A 52 -18.78 18.52 -6.77
CA MET A 52 -17.78 19.58 -6.89
C MET A 52 -17.71 20.20 -8.29
N GLY A 53 -18.42 19.65 -9.28
CA GLY A 53 -18.43 20.14 -10.67
C GLY A 53 -17.50 19.33 -11.60
N ILE A 54 -16.93 18.23 -11.16
CA ILE A 54 -16.09 17.34 -11.98
C ILE A 54 -17.02 16.36 -12.72
N ALA A 55 -17.53 16.77 -13.86
CA ALA A 55 -18.67 16.13 -14.54
C ALA A 55 -18.35 14.73 -15.12
N ASP A 56 -17.09 14.42 -15.40
CA ASP A 56 -16.66 13.12 -15.94
C ASP A 56 -16.35 12.08 -14.85
N ALA A 57 -16.45 12.47 -13.58
CA ALA A 57 -16.22 11.56 -12.47
C ALA A 57 -17.22 10.39 -12.51
N HIS A 58 -16.72 9.16 -12.46
CA HIS A 58 -17.56 7.97 -12.48
C HIS A 58 -16.86 6.77 -11.87
N LEU A 59 -17.66 5.86 -11.36
CA LEU A 59 -17.27 4.51 -10.95
C LEU A 59 -17.48 3.57 -12.14
N ASP A 60 -16.47 2.78 -12.50
CA ASP A 60 -16.59 1.81 -13.57
C ASP A 60 -17.09 0.43 -13.09
N GLU A 61 -17.26 -0.50 -14.03
CA GLU A 61 -17.72 -1.85 -13.75
C GLU A 61 -16.77 -2.68 -12.89
N HIS A 62 -15.46 -2.37 -12.93
CA HIS A 62 -14.41 -3.03 -12.18
C HIS A 62 -14.14 -2.38 -10.81
N GLY A 63 -14.87 -1.34 -10.45
CA GLY A 63 -14.74 -0.68 -9.16
C GLY A 63 -13.72 0.46 -9.12
N TYR A 64 -13.20 0.91 -10.26
CA TYR A 64 -12.32 2.08 -10.33
C TYR A 64 -13.11 3.37 -10.40
N VAL A 65 -12.65 4.40 -9.70
CA VAL A 65 -13.16 5.76 -9.86
C VAL A 65 -12.18 6.56 -10.70
N TYR A 66 -12.67 7.16 -11.78
CA TYR A 66 -11.92 8.07 -12.65
C TYR A 66 -12.54 9.45 -12.61
N ALA A 67 -11.68 10.48 -12.60
CA ALA A 67 -12.13 11.85 -12.70
C ALA A 67 -11.05 12.76 -13.30
N THR A 68 -11.46 13.93 -13.82
CA THR A 68 -10.55 14.90 -14.43
C THR A 68 -10.83 16.29 -13.89
N ILE A 69 -9.80 16.95 -13.36
CA ILE A 69 -9.80 18.39 -13.13
C ILE A 69 -9.13 19.02 -14.37
N PRO A 70 -9.88 19.77 -15.21
CA PRO A 70 -9.35 20.36 -16.42
C PRO A 70 -8.26 21.41 -16.10
N ALA A 71 -7.24 21.52 -16.98
CA ALA A 71 -6.25 22.58 -16.87
C ALA A 71 -6.90 23.97 -16.86
N ASN A 72 -6.33 24.89 -16.10
CA ASN A 72 -6.76 26.30 -16.05
C ASN A 72 -5.61 27.24 -16.48
N THR A 73 -4.67 26.73 -17.27
CA THR A 73 -3.53 27.44 -17.85
C THR A 73 -3.45 27.21 -19.35
N ASP A 74 -2.82 28.13 -20.08
CA ASP A 74 -2.55 28.02 -21.52
C ASP A 74 -1.22 27.30 -21.82
N LYS A 75 -0.44 26.96 -20.79
CA LYS A 75 0.82 26.22 -20.93
C LYS A 75 0.57 24.74 -21.26
N ARG A 76 1.54 24.13 -21.92
CA ARG A 76 1.55 22.69 -22.14
C ARG A 76 2.20 22.00 -20.93
N VAL A 77 1.38 21.65 -19.96
CA VAL A 77 1.78 20.96 -18.74
C VAL A 77 1.56 19.45 -18.91
N PRO A 78 2.49 18.59 -18.48
CA PRO A 78 2.23 17.15 -18.41
C PRO A 78 0.98 16.83 -17.59
N VAL A 79 0.22 15.84 -18.02
CA VAL A 79 -0.97 15.36 -17.28
C VAL A 79 -0.51 14.52 -16.11
N ILE A 80 -0.84 14.94 -14.90
CA ILE A 80 -0.50 14.20 -13.68
C ILE A 80 -1.72 13.50 -13.11
N CYS A 81 -1.52 12.35 -12.46
CA CYS A 81 -2.56 11.60 -11.77
C CYS A 81 -2.24 11.49 -10.28
N PHE A 82 -3.24 11.66 -9.43
CA PHE A 82 -3.19 11.26 -8.02
C PHE A 82 -4.02 10.00 -7.83
N CYS A 83 -3.44 9.03 -7.12
CA CYS A 83 -4.02 7.71 -6.93
C CYS A 83 -4.01 7.32 -5.45
N SER A 84 -5.08 6.68 -4.99
CA SER A 84 -5.20 6.03 -3.67
C SER A 84 -6.13 4.83 -3.78
N HIS A 85 -5.99 3.85 -2.88
CA HIS A 85 -6.87 2.69 -2.90
C HIS A 85 -8.05 2.82 -1.94
N MET A 86 -9.13 2.11 -2.27
CA MET A 86 -10.40 2.18 -1.52
C MET A 86 -10.57 1.03 -0.55
N ASP A 87 -9.95 -0.10 -0.82
CA ASP A 87 -10.07 -1.29 0.02
C ASP A 87 -9.27 -1.16 1.32
N THR A 88 -9.58 -2.01 2.25
CA THR A 88 -8.83 -2.18 3.50
C THR A 88 -8.34 -3.60 3.61
N SER A 89 -7.24 -3.79 4.35
CA SER A 89 -6.58 -5.06 4.56
C SER A 89 -7.52 -6.16 5.08
N PRO A 90 -7.38 -7.41 4.60
CA PRO A 90 -8.07 -8.56 5.17
C PRO A 90 -7.51 -9.02 6.53
N ASP A 91 -6.36 -8.50 6.98
CA ASP A 91 -5.66 -8.95 8.19
C ASP A 91 -6.42 -8.62 9.48
N CYS A 92 -7.17 -7.52 9.48
CA CYS A 92 -8.00 -7.09 10.61
C CYS A 92 -9.36 -6.62 10.09
N THR A 93 -10.44 -6.85 10.85
CA THR A 93 -11.78 -6.42 10.41
C THR A 93 -11.88 -4.91 10.25
N GLY A 94 -12.39 -4.47 9.10
CA GLY A 94 -12.75 -3.08 8.77
C GLY A 94 -14.25 -2.81 8.83
N LYS A 95 -15.03 -3.71 9.45
CA LYS A 95 -16.48 -3.57 9.56
C LYS A 95 -16.88 -2.88 10.87
N ASP A 96 -17.82 -1.94 10.79
CA ASP A 96 -18.36 -1.18 11.92
C ASP A 96 -17.29 -0.33 12.63
N VAL A 97 -16.40 0.27 11.88
CA VAL A 97 -15.34 1.17 12.37
C VAL A 97 -15.95 2.33 13.15
N LYS A 98 -15.39 2.60 14.33
CA LYS A 98 -15.79 3.69 15.23
C LYS A 98 -14.59 4.60 15.49
N PRO A 99 -14.37 5.61 14.62
CA PRO A 99 -13.23 6.49 14.77
C PRO A 99 -13.32 7.30 16.07
N GLN A 100 -12.17 7.46 16.73
CA GLN A 100 -12.00 8.25 17.94
C GLN A 100 -11.02 9.37 17.67
N ILE A 101 -11.22 10.54 18.27
CA ILE A 101 -10.29 11.68 18.11
C ILE A 101 -9.66 12.02 19.44
N VAL A 102 -8.35 11.85 19.53
CA VAL A 102 -7.52 12.34 20.64
C VAL A 102 -7.09 13.76 20.30
N ARG A 103 -7.76 14.74 20.88
CA ARG A 103 -7.49 16.15 20.62
C ARG A 103 -6.21 16.62 21.31
N ASN A 104 -5.41 17.40 20.56
CA ASN A 104 -4.24 18.09 21.09
C ASN A 104 -3.34 17.12 21.89
N TYR A 105 -2.87 16.08 21.21
CA TYR A 105 -2.08 15.00 21.82
C TYR A 105 -0.92 15.57 22.63
N ARG A 106 -0.78 15.11 23.87
CA ARG A 106 0.20 15.62 24.85
C ARG A 106 1.37 14.67 25.11
N GLY A 107 1.47 13.61 24.32
CA GLY A 107 2.45 12.54 24.52
C GLY A 107 1.93 11.40 25.40
N GLY A 108 2.69 10.32 25.43
CA GLY A 108 2.34 9.10 26.15
C GLY A 108 1.50 8.11 25.34
N ASP A 109 1.09 7.05 25.99
CA ASP A 109 0.33 5.97 25.37
C ASP A 109 -1.13 6.36 25.11
N ILE A 110 -1.72 5.87 24.03
CA ILE A 110 -3.15 6.04 23.73
C ILE A 110 -3.85 4.72 23.99
N VAL A 111 -4.73 4.68 24.99
CA VAL A 111 -5.56 3.52 25.33
C VAL A 111 -6.84 3.59 24.51
N LEU A 112 -7.17 2.52 23.78
CA LEU A 112 -8.35 2.50 22.93
C LEU A 112 -9.63 2.22 23.74
N SER A 113 -10.71 2.94 23.40
CA SER A 113 -11.85 3.14 24.30
C SER A 113 -12.71 1.90 24.55
N ALA A 114 -12.90 1.02 23.55
CA ALA A 114 -13.74 -0.16 23.68
C ALA A 114 -12.95 -1.43 24.08
N ASP A 115 -11.63 -1.44 23.85
CA ASP A 115 -10.73 -2.50 24.29
C ASP A 115 -9.48 -1.91 24.94
N PRO A 116 -9.49 -1.66 26.26
CA PRO A 116 -8.34 -1.06 26.97
C PRO A 116 -7.08 -1.95 26.98
N SER A 117 -7.12 -3.17 26.51
CA SER A 117 -5.94 -4.00 26.27
C SER A 117 -5.19 -3.58 25.01
N GLN A 118 -5.85 -2.90 24.10
CA GLN A 118 -5.27 -2.31 22.88
C GLN A 118 -4.72 -0.93 23.23
N ILE A 119 -3.41 -0.79 23.19
CA ILE A 119 -2.69 0.43 23.58
C ILE A 119 -1.69 0.77 22.48
N ILE A 120 -1.81 1.95 21.89
CA ILE A 120 -0.78 2.52 21.02
C ILE A 120 0.32 3.07 21.91
N ARG A 121 1.42 2.33 22.04
CA ARG A 121 2.51 2.69 22.95
C ARG A 121 3.49 3.65 22.29
N ALA A 122 3.70 4.80 22.88
CA ALA A 122 4.64 5.79 22.35
C ALA A 122 6.07 5.25 22.21
N ALA A 123 6.46 4.28 23.03
CA ALA A 123 7.76 3.62 22.93
C ALA A 123 7.88 2.65 21.73
N GLU A 124 6.76 2.11 21.26
CA GLU A 124 6.69 1.19 20.11
C GLU A 124 6.46 1.94 18.79
N TYR A 125 5.85 3.12 18.86
CA TYR A 125 5.53 4.00 17.72
C TYR A 125 6.22 5.36 17.88
N PRO A 126 7.51 5.50 17.55
CA PRO A 126 8.26 6.74 17.73
C PRO A 126 7.67 7.94 16.97
N ALA A 127 6.98 7.72 15.85
CA ALA A 127 6.30 8.76 15.08
C ALA A 127 5.26 9.54 15.90
N LEU A 128 4.71 8.97 16.99
CA LEU A 128 3.83 9.71 17.91
C LEU A 128 4.54 10.90 18.60
N ALA A 129 5.86 10.86 18.73
CA ALA A 129 6.61 11.98 19.32
C ALA A 129 6.52 13.24 18.47
N ASP A 130 6.41 13.11 17.16
CA ASP A 130 6.28 14.21 16.21
C ASP A 130 4.86 14.81 16.20
N GLN A 131 3.91 14.12 16.84
CA GLN A 131 2.49 14.49 16.86
C GLN A 131 2.08 15.34 18.09
N LEU A 132 3.03 15.80 18.89
CA LEU A 132 2.71 16.64 20.04
C LEU A 132 1.95 17.91 19.63
N GLY A 133 0.76 18.09 20.20
CA GLY A 133 -0.13 19.21 19.89
C GLY A 133 -1.10 18.94 18.72
N ASN A 134 -0.91 17.88 17.98
CA ASN A 134 -1.79 17.48 16.88
C ASN A 134 -3.01 16.69 17.38
N ASP A 135 -4.02 16.58 16.53
CA ASP A 135 -5.19 15.72 16.73
C ASP A 135 -4.93 14.37 16.09
N ILE A 136 -5.08 13.29 16.85
CA ILE A 136 -4.86 11.92 16.38
C ILE A 136 -6.21 11.22 16.23
N ILE A 137 -6.46 10.59 15.08
CA ILE A 137 -7.63 9.75 14.86
C ILE A 137 -7.21 8.30 15.01
N THR A 138 -7.94 7.54 15.83
CA THR A 138 -7.74 6.11 16.08
C THR A 138 -9.06 5.38 15.89
N THR A 139 -9.05 4.04 15.96
CA THR A 139 -10.24 3.23 16.17
C THR A 139 -10.56 3.13 17.69
N ASP A 140 -11.69 2.49 18.02
CA ASP A 140 -12.05 2.17 19.41
C ASP A 140 -11.31 0.91 19.94
N GLY A 141 -10.50 0.23 19.12
CA GLY A 141 -9.75 -0.99 19.45
C GLY A 141 -10.43 -2.28 19.01
N THR A 142 -11.61 -2.21 18.40
CA THR A 142 -12.34 -3.42 17.94
C THR A 142 -12.08 -3.77 16.48
N THR A 143 -11.65 -2.79 15.67
CA THR A 143 -11.40 -2.92 14.24
C THR A 143 -10.07 -2.26 13.87
N LEU A 144 -9.61 -2.40 12.62
CA LEU A 144 -8.68 -1.42 12.05
C LEU A 144 -9.38 -0.07 11.88
N LEU A 145 -8.64 1.01 11.59
CA LEU A 145 -9.21 2.33 11.30
C LEU A 145 -9.55 2.48 9.81
N GLY A 146 -8.70 1.97 8.93
CA GLY A 146 -8.75 2.16 7.48
C GLY A 146 -8.13 3.50 7.05
N ALA A 147 -7.16 4.01 7.81
CA ALA A 147 -6.34 5.13 7.37
C ALA A 147 -5.57 4.76 6.11
N ASP A 148 -5.08 3.55 6.06
CA ASP A 148 -4.58 2.86 4.88
C ASP A 148 -5.76 2.29 4.06
N ASN A 149 -6.16 2.92 2.93
CA ASN A 149 -5.64 4.21 2.46
C ASN A 149 -6.79 5.23 2.26
N LYS A 150 -7.77 5.25 3.18
CA LYS A 150 -8.85 6.25 3.13
C LYS A 150 -8.37 7.64 3.55
N ALA A 151 -7.16 7.77 4.15
CA ALA A 151 -6.51 9.05 4.36
C ALA A 151 -6.16 9.68 3.01
N GLY A 152 -5.40 8.97 2.16
CA GLY A 152 -5.05 9.44 0.83
C GLY A 152 -6.28 9.76 -0.04
N LEU A 153 -7.35 8.95 0.05
CA LEU A 153 -8.63 9.29 -0.60
C LEU A 153 -9.16 10.66 -0.14
N ALA A 154 -9.22 10.89 1.18
CA ALA A 154 -9.74 12.13 1.74
C ALA A 154 -8.86 13.34 1.36
N GLU A 155 -7.55 13.17 1.29
CA GLU A 155 -6.57 14.18 0.92
C GLU A 155 -6.68 14.58 -0.56
N ILE A 156 -6.79 13.60 -1.47
CA ILE A 156 -7.02 13.86 -2.90
C ILE A 156 -8.36 14.58 -3.10
N MET A 157 -9.41 14.14 -2.40
CA MET A 157 -10.74 14.76 -2.46
C MET A 157 -10.75 16.19 -1.91
N ASP A 158 -10.00 16.46 -0.83
CA ASP A 158 -9.85 17.79 -0.25
C ASP A 158 -9.04 18.71 -1.17
N ALA A 159 -7.95 18.21 -1.75
CA ALA A 159 -7.15 18.94 -2.73
C ALA A 159 -7.95 19.30 -3.99
N ALA A 160 -8.74 18.33 -4.50
CA ALA A 160 -9.64 18.58 -5.63
C ALA A 160 -10.67 19.68 -5.31
N HIS A 161 -11.32 19.59 -4.15
CA HIS A 161 -12.25 20.60 -3.68
C HIS A 161 -11.58 21.97 -3.57
N PHE A 162 -10.38 22.03 -2.97
CA PHE A 162 -9.64 23.26 -2.81
C PHE A 162 -9.28 23.90 -4.16
N LEU A 163 -8.79 23.13 -5.13
CA LEU A 163 -8.42 23.63 -6.46
C LEU A 163 -9.65 24.16 -7.22
N ILE A 164 -10.79 23.49 -7.16
CA ILE A 164 -12.03 23.94 -7.79
C ILE A 164 -12.54 25.25 -7.18
N GLN A 165 -12.41 25.41 -5.85
CA GLN A 165 -12.83 26.65 -5.16
C GLN A 165 -11.83 27.82 -5.37
N ASN A 166 -10.62 27.54 -5.86
CA ASN A 166 -9.55 28.53 -6.01
C ASN A 166 -9.02 28.57 -7.45
N PRO A 167 -9.83 28.98 -8.46
CA PRO A 167 -9.46 28.94 -9.87
C PRO A 167 -8.27 29.85 -10.24
N GLN A 168 -7.85 30.73 -9.33
CA GLN A 168 -6.63 31.53 -9.48
C GLN A 168 -5.35 30.71 -9.31
N ILE A 169 -5.43 29.51 -8.69
CA ILE A 169 -4.31 28.59 -8.58
C ILE A 169 -4.14 27.87 -9.92
N ARG A 170 -3.04 28.15 -10.63
CA ARG A 170 -2.79 27.59 -11.94
C ARG A 170 -2.26 26.17 -11.86
N HIS A 171 -2.81 25.29 -12.69
CA HIS A 171 -2.40 23.89 -12.81
C HIS A 171 -2.70 23.32 -14.19
N GLY A 172 -1.98 22.29 -14.58
CA GLY A 172 -2.29 21.47 -15.75
C GLY A 172 -3.50 20.58 -15.55
N THR A 173 -3.77 19.69 -16.50
CA THR A 173 -4.79 18.65 -16.32
C THR A 173 -4.37 17.68 -15.21
N ILE A 174 -5.28 17.45 -14.27
CA ILE A 174 -5.10 16.51 -13.17
C ILE A 174 -6.09 15.35 -13.36
N ARG A 175 -5.59 14.12 -13.31
CA ARG A 175 -6.40 12.90 -13.26
C ARG A 175 -6.49 12.42 -11.82
N ILE A 176 -7.61 11.84 -11.48
CA ILE A 176 -7.84 11.14 -10.20
C ILE A 176 -8.16 9.70 -10.52
N LEU A 177 -7.49 8.79 -9.83
CA LEU A 177 -7.72 7.35 -9.91
C LEU A 177 -7.87 6.79 -8.50
N PHE A 178 -9.03 6.20 -8.20
CA PHE A 178 -9.18 5.40 -6.98
C PHE A 178 -9.32 3.94 -7.36
N THR A 179 -8.53 3.08 -6.71
CA THR A 179 -8.37 1.67 -7.04
C THR A 179 -9.05 0.77 -6.01
N PRO A 180 -9.59 -0.38 -6.41
CA PRO A 180 -9.97 -1.46 -5.51
C PRO A 180 -8.79 -2.44 -5.31
N ASP A 181 -8.86 -3.34 -4.33
CA ASP A 181 -8.04 -4.56 -4.22
C ASP A 181 -6.51 -4.34 -4.17
N GLU A 182 -6.03 -3.16 -3.75
CA GLU A 182 -4.60 -2.91 -3.58
C GLU A 182 -3.99 -3.87 -2.54
N GLU A 183 -4.64 -4.01 -1.40
CA GLU A 183 -4.23 -4.78 -0.23
C GLU A 183 -4.01 -6.28 -0.49
N ILE A 184 -4.54 -6.76 -1.59
CA ILE A 184 -4.34 -8.13 -2.06
C ILE A 184 -3.49 -8.19 -3.34
N GLY A 185 -2.79 -7.09 -3.67
CA GLY A 185 -1.86 -6.98 -4.78
C GLY A 185 -2.52 -6.98 -6.16
N ARG A 186 -3.80 -6.60 -6.28
CA ARG A 186 -4.57 -6.58 -7.53
C ARG A 186 -5.09 -5.19 -7.91
N GLY A 187 -4.66 -4.14 -7.19
CA GLY A 187 -5.19 -2.79 -7.29
C GLY A 187 -5.29 -2.24 -8.71
N VAL A 188 -4.31 -2.49 -9.55
CA VAL A 188 -4.29 -1.95 -10.94
C VAL A 188 -4.52 -2.99 -12.03
N ASP A 189 -4.94 -4.22 -11.69
CA ASP A 189 -5.09 -5.32 -12.66
C ASP A 189 -6.05 -4.99 -13.81
N LYS A 190 -7.07 -4.19 -13.57
CA LYS A 190 -8.09 -3.77 -14.55
C LYS A 190 -8.08 -2.26 -14.81
N ALA A 191 -7.09 -1.53 -14.30
CA ALA A 191 -6.98 -0.10 -14.56
C ALA A 191 -6.77 0.19 -16.05
N ASP A 192 -7.60 1.06 -16.61
CA ASP A 192 -7.49 1.48 -18.01
C ASP A 192 -6.60 2.73 -18.14
N LEU A 193 -5.30 2.51 -18.37
CA LEU A 193 -4.33 3.59 -18.53
C LEU A 193 -4.55 4.45 -19.79
N LYS A 194 -5.22 3.91 -20.81
CA LYS A 194 -5.57 4.70 -22.01
C LYS A 194 -6.69 5.68 -21.70
N LYS A 195 -7.68 5.25 -20.93
CA LYS A 195 -8.75 6.11 -20.40
C LYS A 195 -8.19 7.14 -19.42
N LEU A 196 -7.29 6.71 -18.51
CA LEU A 196 -6.63 7.59 -17.56
C LEU A 196 -5.83 8.69 -18.28
N ALA A 197 -5.10 8.34 -19.34
CA ALA A 197 -4.36 9.25 -20.21
C ALA A 197 -3.50 10.27 -19.42
N ALA A 198 -2.75 9.80 -18.42
CA ALA A 198 -1.80 10.57 -17.65
C ALA A 198 -0.37 10.28 -18.10
N ASP A 199 0.50 11.30 -18.04
CA ASP A 199 1.93 11.18 -18.35
C ASP A 199 2.70 10.66 -17.12
N PHE A 200 2.29 11.08 -15.92
CA PHE A 200 2.89 10.74 -14.63
C PHE A 200 1.81 10.56 -13.57
N ALA A 201 2.15 9.83 -12.51
CA ALA A 201 1.25 9.67 -11.37
C ALA A 201 1.99 9.78 -10.03
N TYR A 202 1.23 9.91 -8.95
CA TYR A 202 1.66 9.81 -7.57
C TYR A 202 0.61 9.04 -6.80
N THR A 203 1.00 7.97 -6.11
CA THR A 203 0.15 7.39 -5.06
C THR A 203 0.27 8.25 -3.80
N ILE A 204 -0.84 8.40 -3.09
CA ILE A 204 -0.89 9.06 -1.78
C ILE A 204 -1.23 7.95 -0.79
N ASP A 205 -0.18 7.26 -0.30
CA ASP A 205 -0.27 5.95 0.34
C ASP A 205 0.96 5.67 1.24
N GLY A 206 1.56 6.73 1.76
CA GLY A 206 2.77 6.62 2.54
C GLY A 206 2.56 6.96 4.01
N GLU A 207 3.48 6.49 4.85
CA GLU A 207 3.40 6.60 6.29
C GLU A 207 3.69 8.03 6.79
N THR A 208 4.93 8.34 7.00
CA THR A 208 5.39 9.53 7.76
C THR A 208 5.31 10.81 6.95
N ALA A 209 4.73 11.86 7.52
CA ALA A 209 4.65 13.19 6.90
C ALA A 209 6.03 13.71 6.47
N GLY A 210 6.10 14.19 5.22
CA GLY A 210 7.35 14.64 4.60
C GLY A 210 8.06 13.58 3.76
N ASN A 211 7.67 12.31 3.84
CA ASN A 211 8.30 11.26 3.05
C ASN A 211 7.82 11.27 1.58
N ILE A 212 8.78 11.01 0.70
CA ILE A 212 8.54 10.58 -0.67
C ILE A 212 9.29 9.29 -0.92
N GLU A 213 8.60 8.30 -1.43
CA GLU A 213 9.12 6.96 -1.65
C GLU A 213 9.22 6.69 -3.14
N ASP A 214 10.43 6.48 -3.59
CA ASP A 214 10.77 6.25 -4.99
C ASP A 214 11.34 4.86 -5.25
N GLU A 215 11.33 4.02 -4.23
CA GLU A 215 11.92 2.70 -4.24
C GLU A 215 11.07 1.71 -3.45
N THR A 216 10.82 0.54 -4.03
CA THR A 216 10.09 -0.57 -3.42
C THR A 216 10.93 -1.83 -3.45
N PHE A 217 10.52 -2.87 -2.73
CA PHE A 217 11.02 -4.20 -3.02
C PHE A 217 10.71 -4.60 -4.46
N SER A 218 11.54 -5.50 -5.01
CA SER A 218 11.14 -6.48 -6.01
C SER A 218 10.57 -7.70 -5.30
N ALA A 219 9.57 -8.35 -5.87
CA ALA A 219 8.80 -9.39 -5.21
C ALA A 219 8.51 -10.58 -6.13
N ASP A 220 8.75 -11.77 -5.61
CA ASP A 220 8.32 -13.03 -6.23
C ASP A 220 7.58 -13.89 -5.20
N ALA A 221 6.59 -14.65 -5.68
CA ALA A 221 5.95 -15.72 -4.94
C ALA A 221 6.57 -17.04 -5.36
N VAL A 222 6.87 -17.91 -4.38
CA VAL A 222 7.39 -19.26 -4.66
C VAL A 222 6.43 -20.28 -4.07
N THR A 223 6.04 -21.24 -4.90
CA THR A 223 5.25 -22.40 -4.49
C THR A 223 6.08 -23.66 -4.62
N ILE A 224 6.18 -24.43 -3.56
CA ILE A 224 6.86 -25.73 -3.55
C ILE A 224 5.82 -26.81 -3.31
N THR A 225 5.60 -27.66 -4.29
CA THR A 225 4.73 -28.84 -4.18
C THR A 225 5.61 -30.06 -3.97
N ILE A 226 5.35 -30.82 -2.93
CA ILE A 226 6.09 -32.03 -2.53
C ILE A 226 5.18 -33.22 -2.73
N GLU A 227 5.65 -34.22 -3.48
CA GLU A 227 5.01 -35.50 -3.64
C GLU A 227 5.77 -36.55 -2.80
N GLY A 228 5.12 -37.03 -1.75
CA GLY A 228 5.64 -38.05 -0.85
C GLY A 228 5.31 -39.48 -1.29
N VAL A 229 5.69 -40.45 -0.48
CA VAL A 229 5.39 -41.87 -0.71
C VAL A 229 4.49 -42.38 0.40
N SER A 230 3.24 -42.69 0.03
CA SER A 230 2.20 -43.18 0.94
C SER A 230 2.29 -44.69 1.14
N THR A 231 1.99 -45.16 2.32
CA THR A 231 1.72 -46.57 2.65
C THR A 231 0.95 -46.64 3.97
N HIS A 232 0.36 -47.85 4.27
CA HIS A 232 -0.35 -48.07 5.50
C HIS A 232 0.58 -47.86 6.72
N PRO A 233 0.21 -47.01 7.71
CA PRO A 233 1.07 -46.63 8.84
C PRO A 233 1.68 -47.81 9.59
N GLY A 234 0.93 -48.89 9.78
CA GLY A 234 1.39 -50.10 10.46
C GLY A 234 2.51 -50.85 9.71
N PHE A 235 2.75 -50.55 8.43
CA PHE A 235 3.76 -51.20 7.58
C PHE A 235 4.71 -50.19 6.95
N ALA A 236 4.79 -49.00 7.53
CA ALA A 236 5.49 -47.83 6.92
C ALA A 236 7.00 -47.82 7.07
N LYS A 237 7.55 -48.64 7.99
CA LYS A 237 9.02 -48.67 8.27
C LYS A 237 9.81 -48.91 6.99
N GLY A 238 10.68 -47.94 6.64
CA GLY A 238 11.52 -47.98 5.43
C GLY A 238 10.75 -47.85 4.10
N LYS A 239 9.45 -47.54 4.12
CA LYS A 239 8.59 -47.48 2.92
C LYS A 239 7.88 -46.14 2.73
N MET A 240 7.58 -45.42 3.81
CA MET A 240 6.87 -44.15 3.76
C MET A 240 7.85 -42.99 3.72
N GLU A 241 7.56 -42.02 2.86
CA GLU A 241 8.18 -40.68 2.88
C GLU A 241 7.06 -39.65 2.93
N HIS A 242 6.86 -39.06 4.10
CA HIS A 242 5.67 -38.29 4.44
C HIS A 242 5.80 -36.84 3.98
N ALA A 243 4.96 -36.38 3.05
CA ALA A 243 5.06 -35.04 2.45
C ALA A 243 5.06 -33.89 3.47
N ILE A 244 4.17 -33.93 4.50
CA ILE A 244 4.15 -32.89 5.57
C ILE A 244 5.49 -32.87 6.33
N LYS A 245 6.11 -34.03 6.61
CA LYS A 245 7.39 -34.07 7.32
C LYS A 245 8.53 -33.50 6.48
N ILE A 246 8.50 -33.73 5.18
CA ILE A 246 9.45 -33.12 4.22
C ILE A 246 9.26 -31.61 4.19
N ALA A 247 8.02 -31.12 4.09
CA ALA A 247 7.70 -29.70 4.13
C ALA A 247 8.18 -29.04 5.43
N ALA A 248 7.91 -29.67 6.58
CA ALA A 248 8.39 -29.18 7.88
C ALA A 248 9.92 -29.10 7.96
N ALA A 249 10.62 -30.11 7.40
CA ALA A 249 12.09 -30.12 7.35
C ALA A 249 12.66 -29.01 6.47
N ILE A 250 11.99 -28.64 5.38
CA ILE A 250 12.36 -27.48 4.54
C ILE A 250 12.24 -26.20 5.35
N VAL A 251 11.11 -25.97 6.02
CA VAL A 251 10.90 -24.78 6.85
C VAL A 251 11.90 -24.71 8.01
N ASP A 252 12.18 -25.83 8.69
CA ASP A 252 13.15 -25.87 9.80
C ASP A 252 14.59 -25.56 9.37
N ARG A 253 14.95 -25.83 8.11
CA ARG A 253 16.28 -25.53 7.54
C ARG A 253 16.44 -24.10 7.02
N LEU A 254 15.39 -23.28 7.02
CA LEU A 254 15.54 -21.85 6.70
C LEU A 254 16.48 -21.17 7.69
N PRO A 255 17.19 -20.11 7.26
CA PRO A 255 18.00 -19.31 8.18
C PRO A 255 17.15 -18.79 9.35
N LYS A 256 17.62 -18.97 10.60
CA LYS A 256 16.84 -18.61 11.79
C LYS A 256 17.15 -17.22 12.33
N ASP A 257 18.37 -16.72 12.06
CA ASP A 257 18.87 -15.45 12.58
C ASP A 257 19.06 -14.39 11.48
N THR A 258 18.72 -14.72 10.24
CA THR A 258 18.87 -13.86 9.06
C THR A 258 17.81 -14.19 8.02
N CYS A 259 17.59 -13.27 7.08
CA CYS A 259 16.81 -13.54 5.87
C CYS A 259 15.32 -13.88 6.12
N SER A 260 14.75 -13.41 7.24
CA SER A 260 13.31 -13.47 7.51
C SER A 260 12.78 -12.08 7.84
N PRO A 261 11.46 -11.81 7.77
CA PRO A 261 10.89 -10.52 8.17
C PRO A 261 11.30 -10.12 9.59
N GLU A 262 11.35 -11.09 10.52
CA GLU A 262 11.64 -10.87 11.94
C GLU A 262 13.13 -10.53 12.20
N THR A 263 14.00 -10.78 11.24
CA THR A 263 15.46 -10.64 11.40
C THR A 263 16.09 -9.63 10.43
N THR A 264 15.28 -8.93 9.64
CA THR A 264 15.76 -8.00 8.61
C THR A 264 15.10 -6.63 8.71
N GLU A 265 15.90 -5.60 8.40
CA GLU A 265 15.47 -4.20 8.39
C GLU A 265 16.08 -3.41 7.22
N GLY A 266 15.69 -2.17 7.05
CA GLY A 266 16.24 -1.26 6.04
C GLY A 266 16.19 -1.87 4.63
N LYS A 267 17.33 -1.97 3.97
CA LYS A 267 17.47 -2.53 2.60
C LYS A 267 17.66 -4.05 2.54
N GLN A 268 17.57 -4.73 3.65
CA GLN A 268 17.73 -6.19 3.68
C GLN A 268 16.48 -6.89 3.17
N GLY A 269 16.62 -7.79 2.21
CA GLY A 269 15.53 -8.62 1.72
C GLY A 269 15.35 -9.90 2.54
N PHE A 270 14.26 -10.66 2.27
CA PHE A 270 13.91 -11.85 3.05
C PHE A 270 13.23 -12.96 2.24
N LEU A 271 13.22 -14.16 2.84
CA LEU A 271 12.37 -15.30 2.51
C LEU A 271 11.33 -15.46 3.62
N HIS A 272 10.06 -15.53 3.27
CA HIS A 272 8.99 -15.68 4.26
C HIS A 272 8.01 -16.78 3.86
N PRO A 273 7.93 -17.90 4.63
CA PRO A 273 6.89 -18.90 4.44
C PRO A 273 5.54 -18.33 4.88
N ILE A 274 4.57 -18.27 3.97
CA ILE A 274 3.24 -17.71 4.23
C ILE A 274 2.15 -18.77 4.38
N GLY A 275 2.46 -20.03 4.08
CA GLY A 275 1.47 -21.08 4.21
C GLY A 275 2.06 -22.46 4.00
N ILE A 276 1.45 -23.42 4.70
CA ILE A 276 1.68 -24.84 4.54
C ILE A 276 0.34 -25.56 4.52
N THR A 277 0.08 -26.31 3.47
CA THR A 277 -1.06 -27.22 3.39
C THR A 277 -0.57 -28.59 3.01
N GLY A 278 -1.22 -29.66 3.46
CA GLY A 278 -0.78 -30.97 3.05
C GLY A 278 -1.44 -32.15 3.74
N ALA A 279 -1.15 -33.30 3.15
CA ALA A 279 -1.53 -34.62 3.62
C ALA A 279 -0.30 -35.54 3.62
N LEU A 280 -0.52 -36.85 3.73
CA LEU A 280 0.54 -37.86 3.73
C LEU A 280 1.33 -37.86 2.40
N GLU A 281 0.61 -37.75 1.29
CA GLU A 281 1.10 -37.97 -0.07
C GLU A 281 1.54 -36.67 -0.75
N THR A 282 0.87 -35.54 -0.47
CA THR A 282 1.16 -34.27 -1.07
C THR A 282 1.19 -33.16 -0.03
N ALA A 283 2.15 -32.26 -0.11
CA ALA A 283 2.19 -31.01 0.67
C ALA A 283 2.63 -29.83 -0.20
N THR A 284 2.08 -28.66 0.11
CA THR A 284 2.41 -27.41 -0.58
C THR A 284 2.89 -26.37 0.41
N LEU A 285 4.02 -25.73 0.10
CA LEU A 285 4.56 -24.59 0.82
C LEU A 285 4.44 -23.35 -0.07
N GLY A 286 3.92 -22.27 0.50
CA GLY A 286 3.89 -20.95 -0.12
C GLY A 286 4.93 -20.02 0.53
N PHE A 287 5.69 -19.30 -0.30
CA PHE A 287 6.67 -18.30 0.13
C PHE A 287 6.45 -16.99 -0.59
N ILE A 288 6.79 -15.90 0.07
CA ILE A 288 7.11 -14.63 -0.57
C ILE A 288 8.61 -14.37 -0.44
N VAL A 289 9.20 -13.88 -1.54
CA VAL A 289 10.61 -13.51 -1.63
C VAL A 289 10.68 -12.03 -1.93
N ARG A 290 11.47 -11.29 -1.17
CA ARG A 290 11.58 -9.83 -1.27
C ARG A 290 13.05 -9.42 -1.25
N ASP A 291 13.42 -8.50 -2.16
CA ASP A 291 14.69 -7.80 -2.14
C ASP A 291 14.59 -6.47 -2.90
N PHE A 292 15.45 -5.52 -2.59
CA PHE A 292 15.51 -4.26 -3.34
C PHE A 292 16.18 -4.39 -4.69
N THR A 293 16.97 -5.46 -4.90
CA THR A 293 17.67 -5.72 -6.16
C THR A 293 17.21 -7.04 -6.80
N ASP A 294 17.24 -7.09 -8.12
CA ASP A 294 16.90 -8.31 -8.86
C ASP A 294 17.94 -9.42 -8.60
N GLU A 295 19.21 -9.07 -8.37
CA GLU A 295 20.27 -9.98 -7.99
C GLU A 295 20.01 -10.60 -6.62
N GLY A 296 19.70 -9.77 -5.61
CA GLY A 296 19.39 -10.23 -4.25
C GLY A 296 18.12 -11.09 -4.21
N LEU A 297 17.13 -10.79 -5.06
CA LEU A 297 15.94 -11.62 -5.21
C LEU A 297 16.31 -13.03 -5.71
N LYS A 298 17.10 -13.11 -6.79
CA LYS A 298 17.59 -14.38 -7.35
C LYS A 298 18.51 -15.15 -6.41
N GLU A 299 19.29 -14.47 -5.58
CA GLU A 299 20.10 -15.12 -4.55
C GLU A 299 19.24 -15.84 -3.52
N LYS A 300 18.15 -15.19 -3.08
CA LYS A 300 17.20 -15.79 -2.14
C LYS A 300 16.43 -16.95 -2.74
N GLU A 301 16.04 -16.87 -4.00
CA GLU A 301 15.40 -17.97 -4.73
C GLU A 301 16.35 -19.18 -4.81
N ARG A 302 17.63 -18.96 -5.17
CA ARG A 302 18.66 -20.02 -5.20
C ARG A 302 18.91 -20.62 -3.82
N LEU A 303 18.93 -19.78 -2.76
CA LEU A 303 19.05 -20.24 -1.39
C LEU A 303 17.89 -21.18 -1.03
N LEU A 304 16.65 -20.78 -1.30
CA LEU A 304 15.47 -21.59 -1.05
C LEU A 304 15.54 -22.94 -1.81
N GLU A 305 15.84 -22.89 -3.09
CA GLU A 305 15.99 -24.10 -3.90
C GLU A 305 17.10 -25.03 -3.37
N SER A 306 18.24 -24.48 -2.96
CA SER A 306 19.34 -25.25 -2.37
C SER A 306 18.94 -25.96 -1.07
N ILE A 307 18.12 -25.31 -0.24
CA ILE A 307 17.57 -25.90 0.99
C ILE A 307 16.65 -27.06 0.64
N VAL A 308 15.73 -26.87 -0.32
CA VAL A 308 14.85 -27.93 -0.79
C VAL A 308 15.64 -29.12 -1.30
N GLN A 309 16.62 -28.90 -2.17
CA GLN A 309 17.48 -29.96 -2.71
C GLN A 309 18.24 -30.70 -1.61
N ALA A 310 18.70 -29.97 -0.58
CA ALA A 310 19.42 -30.58 0.55
C ALA A 310 18.49 -31.49 1.39
N VAL A 311 17.25 -31.08 1.62
CA VAL A 311 16.24 -31.90 2.32
C VAL A 311 15.86 -33.11 1.50
N MET A 312 15.64 -32.95 0.20
CA MET A 312 15.19 -34.04 -0.69
C MET A 312 16.20 -35.18 -0.82
N LYS A 313 17.50 -34.96 -0.51
CA LYS A 313 18.50 -36.05 -0.45
C LYS A 313 18.16 -37.12 0.57
N ASP A 314 17.44 -36.74 1.64
CA ASP A 314 17.06 -37.66 2.71
C ASP A 314 15.77 -38.45 2.32
N PHE A 315 15.09 -38.05 1.20
CA PHE A 315 13.84 -38.62 0.73
C PHE A 315 13.90 -39.01 -0.76
N PRO A 316 14.70 -40.04 -1.12
CA PRO A 316 15.07 -40.31 -2.52
C PRO A 316 13.93 -40.82 -3.41
N ARG A 317 12.79 -41.21 -2.83
CA ARG A 317 11.59 -41.67 -3.58
C ARG A 317 10.54 -40.62 -3.73
N SER A 318 10.69 -39.51 -3.02
CA SER A 318 9.82 -38.34 -3.11
C SER A 318 10.33 -37.37 -4.19
N SER A 319 9.44 -36.55 -4.69
CA SER A 319 9.77 -35.51 -5.65
C SER A 319 9.24 -34.15 -5.22
N TYR A 320 9.75 -33.10 -5.86
CA TYR A 320 9.20 -31.75 -5.65
C TYR A 320 9.11 -31.00 -6.97
N ARG A 321 8.23 -30.00 -7.00
CA ARG A 321 8.14 -28.98 -8.04
C ARG A 321 8.22 -27.62 -7.37
N LEU A 322 9.10 -26.74 -7.86
CA LEU A 322 9.25 -25.36 -7.41
C LEU A 322 8.82 -24.44 -8.54
N GLU A 323 7.87 -23.56 -8.25
CA GLU A 323 7.31 -22.59 -9.20
C GLU A 323 7.53 -21.19 -8.66
N ILE A 324 8.16 -20.32 -9.46
CA ILE A 324 8.39 -18.91 -9.15
C ILE A 324 7.45 -18.09 -10.01
N LYS A 325 6.67 -17.23 -9.36
CA LYS A 325 5.78 -16.28 -10.03
C LYS A 325 6.18 -14.86 -9.66
N GLN A 326 6.60 -14.08 -10.66
CA GLN A 326 6.86 -12.65 -10.48
C GLN A 326 5.58 -11.93 -10.04
N GLN A 327 5.70 -11.10 -9.00
CA GLN A 327 4.62 -10.25 -8.51
C GLN A 327 4.80 -8.80 -8.99
N TYR A 328 5.88 -8.14 -8.57
CA TYR A 328 6.24 -6.80 -9.01
C TYR A 328 7.76 -6.59 -8.94
N ARG A 329 8.24 -5.46 -9.47
CA ARG A 329 9.65 -5.06 -9.45
C ARG A 329 9.81 -3.71 -8.77
N ASN A 330 11.02 -3.42 -8.30
CA ASN A 330 11.38 -2.16 -7.68
C ASN A 330 11.11 -0.99 -8.63
N MET A 331 10.23 -0.08 -8.24
CA MET A 331 9.81 1.05 -9.07
C MET A 331 10.95 2.03 -9.37
N LYS A 332 12.03 2.00 -8.59
CA LYS A 332 13.21 2.84 -8.80
C LYS A 332 13.79 2.69 -10.21
N GLN A 333 13.73 1.50 -10.80
CA GLN A 333 14.17 1.25 -12.18
C GLN A 333 13.45 2.13 -13.22
N VAL A 334 12.22 2.53 -12.92
CA VAL A 334 11.42 3.43 -13.77
C VAL A 334 11.58 4.88 -13.33
N ILE A 335 11.44 5.14 -12.03
CA ILE A 335 11.42 6.50 -11.46
C ILE A 335 12.74 7.25 -11.71
N ASP A 336 13.90 6.59 -11.63
CA ASP A 336 15.20 7.19 -11.88
C ASP A 336 15.36 7.79 -13.32
N ARG A 337 14.51 7.36 -14.26
CA ARG A 337 14.45 7.92 -15.61
C ARG A 337 13.65 9.23 -15.69
N HIS A 338 12.95 9.57 -14.60
CA HIS A 338 12.05 10.72 -14.51
C HIS A 338 12.32 11.54 -13.23
N PRO A 339 13.54 12.09 -13.04
CA PRO A 339 13.93 12.76 -11.79
C PRO A 339 13.03 13.92 -11.40
N GLN A 340 12.39 14.59 -12.39
CA GLN A 340 11.44 15.66 -12.14
C GLN A 340 10.25 15.25 -11.26
N LEU A 341 9.87 13.96 -11.21
CA LEU A 341 8.82 13.47 -10.32
C LEU A 341 9.20 13.69 -8.86
N ILE A 342 10.41 13.27 -8.50
CA ILE A 342 10.92 13.38 -7.13
C ILE A 342 11.25 14.84 -6.79
N ASP A 343 11.89 15.57 -7.71
CA ASP A 343 12.26 16.97 -7.48
C ASP A 343 11.02 17.86 -7.27
N ASN A 344 9.94 17.61 -8.02
CA ASN A 344 8.68 18.33 -7.87
C ASN A 344 8.00 18.00 -6.56
N ALA A 345 7.95 16.73 -6.18
CA ALA A 345 7.34 16.30 -4.93
C ALA A 345 8.10 16.80 -3.70
N MET A 346 9.44 16.73 -3.71
CA MET A 346 10.26 17.29 -2.63
C MET A 346 10.06 18.80 -2.46
N GLU A 347 9.95 19.53 -3.57
CA GLU A 347 9.65 20.97 -3.51
C GLU A 347 8.24 21.23 -3.01
N ALA A 348 7.25 20.42 -3.41
CA ALA A 348 5.88 20.54 -2.91
C ALA A 348 5.81 20.34 -1.40
N ILE A 349 6.50 19.33 -0.88
CA ILE A 349 6.62 19.06 0.55
C ILE A 349 7.26 20.25 1.29
N ARG A 350 8.37 20.81 0.79
CA ARG A 350 9.01 22.01 1.39
C ARG A 350 8.04 23.18 1.49
N ARG A 351 7.20 23.39 0.49
CA ARG A 351 6.21 24.49 0.50
C ARG A 351 5.17 24.35 1.59
N THR A 352 4.94 23.15 2.12
CA THR A 352 4.07 22.92 3.29
C THR A 352 4.76 23.24 4.62
N GLY A 353 6.08 23.48 4.61
CA GLY A 353 6.89 23.71 5.79
C GLY A 353 7.48 22.42 6.39
N LEU A 354 7.31 21.28 5.72
CA LEU A 354 7.96 20.02 6.08
C LEU A 354 9.34 19.90 5.42
N GLU A 355 10.25 19.17 6.06
CA GLU A 355 11.50 18.75 5.44
C GLU A 355 11.26 17.45 4.63
N PRO A 356 11.50 17.44 3.31
CA PRO A 356 11.27 16.25 2.52
C PRO A 356 12.34 15.19 2.76
N VAL A 357 11.90 13.96 2.95
CA VAL A 357 12.76 12.79 3.13
C VAL A 357 12.49 11.77 2.02
N ARG A 358 13.56 11.39 1.32
CA ARG A 358 13.50 10.27 0.35
C ARG A 358 13.64 8.96 1.09
N SER A 359 12.67 8.08 0.91
CA SER A 359 12.62 6.78 1.59
C SER A 359 12.28 5.64 0.63
N SER A 360 12.20 4.44 1.17
CA SER A 360 11.87 3.23 0.43
C SER A 360 10.86 2.39 1.19
N ILE A 361 9.99 1.72 0.46
CA ILE A 361 8.96 0.84 0.99
C ILE A 361 9.47 -0.60 1.00
N ARG A 362 9.33 -1.30 2.14
CA ARG A 362 9.61 -2.74 2.27
C ARG A 362 8.45 -3.61 1.78
N GLY A 363 7.69 -3.14 0.84
CA GLY A 363 6.55 -3.77 0.20
C GLY A 363 6.42 -3.32 -1.25
N GLY A 364 5.24 -3.46 -1.81
CA GLY A 364 4.83 -2.90 -3.09
C GLY A 364 3.63 -2.00 -2.88
N THR A 365 3.33 -1.14 -3.84
CA THR A 365 2.15 -0.29 -3.91
C THR A 365 1.58 -0.34 -5.33
N ASP A 366 0.39 0.19 -5.52
CA ASP A 366 -0.14 0.41 -6.86
C ASP A 366 0.83 1.24 -7.72
N GLY A 367 1.59 2.17 -7.11
CA GLY A 367 2.62 2.97 -7.78
C GLY A 367 3.73 2.13 -8.41
N SER A 368 4.20 1.08 -7.74
CA SER A 368 5.20 0.19 -8.32
C SER A 368 4.66 -0.55 -9.55
N ARG A 369 3.42 -1.01 -9.52
CA ARG A 369 2.79 -1.70 -10.64
C ARG A 369 2.46 -0.74 -11.80
N LEU A 370 1.89 0.43 -11.51
CA LEU A 370 1.62 1.48 -12.50
C LEU A 370 2.90 1.89 -13.24
N SER A 371 4.04 1.99 -12.53
CA SER A 371 5.34 2.33 -13.10
C SER A 371 5.74 1.33 -14.20
N PHE A 372 5.58 0.04 -13.95
CA PHE A 372 5.89 -1.01 -14.95
C PHE A 372 4.81 -1.16 -16.03
N MET A 373 3.60 -0.64 -15.81
CA MET A 373 2.56 -0.54 -16.85
C MET A 373 2.77 0.67 -17.79
N GLY A 374 3.81 1.49 -17.54
CA GLY A 374 4.16 2.65 -18.36
C GLY A 374 3.69 4.00 -17.81
N LEU A 375 3.24 4.06 -16.57
CA LEU A 375 2.86 5.28 -15.86
C LEU A 375 3.78 5.47 -14.63
N PRO A 376 4.91 6.17 -14.74
CA PRO A 376 5.83 6.39 -13.62
C PRO A 376 5.11 7.01 -12.42
N CYS A 377 5.18 6.34 -11.25
CA CYS A 377 4.35 6.67 -10.11
C CYS A 377 5.09 6.41 -8.78
N PRO A 378 5.79 7.40 -8.20
CA PRO A 378 6.31 7.33 -6.84
C PRO A 378 5.18 7.49 -5.82
N ASN A 379 5.48 7.20 -4.53
CA ASN A 379 4.55 7.30 -3.44
C ASN A 379 4.82 8.52 -2.55
N ILE A 380 3.78 9.22 -2.14
CA ILE A 380 3.82 10.36 -1.22
C ILE A 380 3.10 9.96 0.06
N PHE A 381 3.52 10.51 1.19
CA PHE A 381 2.91 10.28 2.49
C PHE A 381 1.41 10.64 2.52
N ALA A 382 0.65 9.85 3.27
CA ALA A 382 -0.72 10.12 3.72
C ALA A 382 -0.79 10.31 5.25
N GLY A 383 0.28 10.03 5.97
CA GLY A 383 0.35 10.20 7.43
C GLY A 383 -0.31 9.07 8.22
N GLU A 384 -0.47 7.90 7.61
CA GLU A 384 -1.05 6.71 8.19
C GLU A 384 -0.01 5.87 8.92
N HIS A 385 -0.38 5.29 10.06
CA HIS A 385 0.54 4.55 10.91
C HIS A 385 -0.11 3.31 11.52
N ALA A 386 0.72 2.31 11.83
CA ALA A 386 0.30 1.05 12.45
C ALA A 386 -0.84 0.35 11.69
N PHE A 387 -0.88 0.53 10.37
CA PHE A 387 -1.89 -0.02 9.48
C PHE A 387 -1.94 -1.56 9.54
N HIS A 388 -2.99 -2.17 8.98
CA HIS A 388 -3.31 -3.61 9.07
C HIS A 388 -3.55 -4.10 10.50
N SER A 389 -3.80 -3.20 11.46
CA SER A 389 -3.96 -3.54 12.86
C SER A 389 -5.06 -2.73 13.56
N ARG A 390 -5.44 -3.16 14.77
CA ARG A 390 -6.36 -2.40 15.63
C ARG A 390 -5.72 -1.17 16.27
N LEU A 391 -4.41 -1.02 16.13
CA LEU A 391 -3.63 0.11 16.65
C LEU A 391 -3.44 1.21 15.62
N GLU A 392 -4.07 1.08 14.47
CA GLU A 392 -3.97 2.02 13.34
C GLU A 392 -4.42 3.43 13.75
N TRP A 393 -3.66 4.43 13.29
CA TRP A 393 -3.92 5.83 13.58
C TRP A 393 -3.42 6.76 12.46
N VAL A 394 -3.98 7.97 12.41
CA VAL A 394 -3.57 9.04 11.49
C VAL A 394 -3.63 10.39 12.19
N SER A 395 -2.73 11.31 11.84
CA SER A 395 -2.74 12.69 12.32
C SER A 395 -3.59 13.57 11.41
N VAL A 396 -4.48 14.37 12.00
CA VAL A 396 -5.25 15.37 11.24
C VAL A 396 -4.33 16.35 10.53
N GLN A 397 -3.29 16.83 11.20
CA GLN A 397 -2.36 17.83 10.66
C GLN A 397 -1.48 17.23 9.55
N ASP A 398 -1.16 15.94 9.63
CA ASP A 398 -0.42 15.27 8.55
C ASP A 398 -1.29 15.11 7.30
N MET A 399 -2.57 14.75 7.43
CA MET A 399 -3.53 14.76 6.31
C MET A 399 -3.68 16.15 5.69
N GLU A 400 -3.73 17.22 6.50
CA GLU A 400 -3.76 18.58 5.99
C GLU A 400 -2.48 18.92 5.20
N LYS A 401 -1.31 18.46 5.66
CA LYS A 401 -0.04 18.61 4.95
C LYS A 401 0.03 17.83 3.65
N ALA A 402 -0.53 16.62 3.61
CA ALA A 402 -0.63 15.83 2.40
C ALA A 402 -1.54 16.52 1.36
N THR A 403 -2.71 17.01 1.77
CA THR A 403 -3.58 17.84 0.92
C THR A 403 -2.84 19.06 0.35
N GLN A 404 -2.10 19.79 1.20
CA GLN A 404 -1.29 20.94 0.76
C GLN A 404 -0.20 20.52 -0.22
N THR A 405 0.44 19.37 0.00
CA THR A 405 1.47 18.82 -0.89
C THR A 405 0.90 18.54 -2.27
N ILE A 406 -0.28 17.93 -2.37
CA ILE A 406 -0.99 17.66 -3.64
C ILE A 406 -1.24 18.97 -4.40
N VAL A 407 -1.76 20.00 -3.72
CA VAL A 407 -2.03 21.31 -4.35
C VAL A 407 -0.74 21.97 -4.82
N HIS A 408 0.30 22.01 -3.99
CA HIS A 408 1.59 22.58 -4.37
C HIS A 408 2.24 21.83 -5.52
N LEU A 409 2.08 20.50 -5.56
CA LEU A 409 2.62 19.66 -6.63
C LEU A 409 1.97 20.01 -7.98
N ALA A 410 0.64 20.19 -8.00
CA ALA A 410 -0.09 20.62 -9.18
C ALA A 410 0.39 21.99 -9.68
N MET A 411 0.65 22.94 -8.77
CA MET A 411 1.22 24.26 -9.11
C MET A 411 2.64 24.15 -9.68
N ILE A 412 3.50 23.35 -9.05
CA ILE A 412 4.92 23.21 -9.46
C ILE A 412 5.02 22.63 -10.87
N TRP A 413 4.18 21.68 -11.21
CA TRP A 413 4.14 21.15 -12.57
C TRP A 413 3.77 22.23 -13.61
N GLU A 414 2.89 23.16 -13.26
CA GLU A 414 2.55 24.30 -14.12
C GLU A 414 3.65 25.35 -14.14
N GLU A 415 4.26 25.67 -13.01
CA GLU A 415 5.34 26.64 -12.91
C GLU A 415 6.58 26.24 -13.72
N ARG A 416 6.87 24.92 -13.81
CA ARG A 416 8.05 24.36 -14.48
C ARG A 416 7.81 23.94 -15.94
N ALA A 417 6.58 24.11 -16.45
CA ALA A 417 6.18 23.81 -17.82
C ALA A 417 6.52 24.93 -18.82
#